data_15da77300be9a4e42b17b8cbcd973283
#
_entry.id   15da77300be9a4e42b17b8cbcd973283
#
_cell.length_a   1.000
_cell.length_b   1.000
_cell.length_c   1.000
_cell.angle_alpha   90.00
_cell.angle_beta   90.00
_cell.angle_gamma   90.00
#
_symmetry.space_group_name_H-M   'P 1'
#
loop_
_entity.id
_entity.type
_entity.pdbx_description
1 polymer ?
#
loop_
_entity_poly.entity_id
_entity_poly.type
_entity_poly.pdbx_seq_one_letter_code
_entity_poly.pdbx_strand_id
1 'polypeptide(L)'
;MTSSKSTKRALVSSALAILMCVAMLIGTTFAWFTDTASTAVNKIQAGNLDIELSYKNNSTGGEFKKADKNTSVFNDEALWEPGHVEYVVLKIRNAGSLALKYKLGINIANEVGSTNVYNNAFNLSDYIRFAVLNDDQSSLDRDALVAAAADSKLIKEGYTAENNMTAGADKVVTLVIWMPTTVGNEANHKTEVTAPSIDLGISVVATQYTHENDSFNNQYDAKADVELATSATINGQAYASTQEAYEAVQPQVSTVFGLGQEAFSDGDTDKCAKFDELFPDGKITWTIYGEQKLTDPYMLSFGRKASYFGARTLKEIEVVGGNSQATLDLTGTNGTFALPYNWWGSTVDNIKITFKGITFKGIESIPGTWATPEQETPYTFENCTFNGKVYGYHDYNINLTIKNCTFNAPENTQYALMLQSTTGITGKVTVEGCTFNGYTRGINLQRPNTDFVVTNNTIRSTVSEPDRGAIQLTDGKSFVVTGNTVDVNAGNAFWFHNAATNGNVTYTISNNNIKAPYIGYSGVTAFDVNTKITSSGNKFNNTDTTKCMKKEATVAEATNLTAIH
;
A
#
# COMPACT_ATOMS: atom_id res chain seq x y z
N MET A 1 -75.17 -35.65 -8.80
CA MET A 1 -74.59 -34.44 -8.19
C MET A 1 -73.17 -34.67 -7.64
N THR A 2 -72.25 -35.27 -8.44
CA THR A 2 -70.88 -35.59 -8.02
C THR A 2 -69.81 -34.84 -8.82
N SER A 3 -70.23 -34.08 -9.86
CA SER A 3 -69.26 -33.39 -10.74
C SER A 3 -68.70 -32.07 -10.17
N SER A 4 -69.42 -31.39 -9.31
CA SER A 4 -69.03 -30.09 -8.75
C SER A 4 -67.89 -30.16 -7.70
N LYS A 5 -67.71 -31.27 -6.99
CA LYS A 5 -66.65 -31.45 -6.01
C LYS A 5 -65.30 -31.81 -6.67
N SER A 6 -65.31 -32.53 -7.79
CA SER A 6 -64.10 -32.88 -8.51
C SER A 6 -63.54 -31.69 -9.26
N THR A 7 -64.38 -30.83 -9.85
CA THR A 7 -63.99 -29.62 -10.53
C THR A 7 -63.38 -28.59 -9.58
N LYS A 8 -63.96 -28.44 -8.38
CA LYS A 8 -63.38 -27.56 -7.33
C LYS A 8 -62.03 -28.06 -6.82
N ARG A 9 -61.85 -29.38 -6.68
CA ARG A 9 -60.56 -29.97 -6.27
C ARG A 9 -59.53 -29.82 -7.38
N ALA A 10 -59.91 -29.99 -8.66
CA ALA A 10 -59.02 -29.78 -9.80
C ALA A 10 -58.62 -28.30 -9.90
N LEU A 11 -59.54 -27.36 -9.66
CA LEU A 11 -59.23 -25.94 -9.70
C LEU A 11 -58.28 -25.51 -8.55
N VAL A 12 -58.49 -26.06 -7.36
CA VAL A 12 -57.60 -25.80 -6.21
C VAL A 12 -56.22 -26.41 -6.43
N SER A 13 -56.15 -27.64 -7.01
CA SER A 13 -54.83 -28.26 -7.28
C SER A 13 -54.07 -27.55 -8.41
N SER A 14 -54.74 -27.02 -9.44
CA SER A 14 -54.09 -26.23 -10.48
C SER A 14 -53.65 -24.87 -9.99
N ALA A 15 -54.41 -24.22 -9.13
CA ALA A 15 -53.98 -22.96 -8.46
C ALA A 15 -52.78 -23.18 -7.56
N LEU A 16 -52.77 -24.31 -6.80
CA LEU A 16 -51.62 -24.67 -5.96
C LEU A 16 -50.36 -25.00 -6.82
N ALA A 17 -50.53 -25.67 -7.96
CA ALA A 17 -49.48 -25.98 -8.89
C ALA A 17 -48.87 -24.69 -9.53
N ILE A 18 -49.71 -23.72 -9.90
CA ILE A 18 -49.27 -22.41 -10.39
C ILE A 18 -48.51 -21.67 -9.29
N LEU A 19 -49.00 -21.70 -8.05
CA LEU A 19 -48.33 -21.04 -6.90
C LEU A 19 -46.97 -21.69 -6.61
N MET A 20 -46.87 -23.02 -6.70
CA MET A 20 -45.58 -23.72 -6.62
C MET A 20 -44.65 -23.39 -7.76
N CYS A 21 -45.16 -23.31 -9.03
CA CYS A 21 -44.34 -22.91 -10.16
C CYS A 21 -43.81 -21.49 -10.02
N VAL A 22 -44.64 -20.55 -9.53
CA VAL A 22 -44.23 -19.18 -9.25
C VAL A 22 -43.20 -19.12 -8.13
N ALA A 23 -43.40 -19.90 -7.06
CA ALA A 23 -42.46 -20.00 -5.96
C ALA A 23 -41.13 -20.64 -6.39
N MET A 24 -41.16 -21.67 -7.28
CA MET A 24 -39.95 -22.22 -7.87
C MET A 24 -39.27 -21.23 -8.82
N LEU A 25 -40.03 -20.46 -9.61
CA LEU A 25 -39.47 -19.44 -10.50
C LEU A 25 -38.79 -18.32 -9.72
N ILE A 26 -39.39 -17.88 -8.63
CA ILE A 26 -38.79 -16.91 -7.70
C ILE A 26 -37.57 -17.53 -7.00
N GLY A 27 -37.67 -18.80 -6.58
CA GLY A 27 -36.55 -19.52 -5.95
C GLY A 27 -35.38 -19.73 -6.91
N THR A 28 -35.63 -20.03 -8.19
CA THR A 28 -34.56 -20.20 -9.17
C THR A 28 -33.96 -18.88 -9.63
N THR A 29 -34.72 -17.77 -9.61
CA THR A 29 -34.14 -16.43 -9.85
C THR A 29 -33.24 -15.98 -8.72
N PHE A 30 -33.52 -16.39 -7.49
CA PHE A 30 -32.59 -16.18 -6.36
C PHE A 30 -31.42 -17.19 -6.35
N ALA A 31 -31.62 -18.40 -6.88
CA ALA A 31 -30.57 -19.43 -6.96
C ALA A 31 -29.51 -19.15 -8.05
N TRP A 32 -29.78 -18.24 -8.99
CA TRP A 32 -28.76 -17.81 -9.96
C TRP A 32 -27.65 -16.94 -9.36
N PHE A 33 -27.86 -16.45 -8.12
CA PHE A 33 -26.81 -15.77 -7.36
C PHE A 33 -26.14 -16.66 -6.31
N THR A 34 -26.49 -17.93 -6.24
CA THR A 34 -25.84 -18.94 -5.43
C THR A 34 -25.22 -20.00 -6.33
N ASP A 35 -24.23 -19.63 -7.10
CA ASP A 35 -23.32 -20.62 -7.67
C ASP A 35 -22.40 -21.06 -6.55
N THR A 36 -22.50 -22.33 -6.20
CA THR A 36 -21.67 -22.99 -5.20
C THR A 36 -20.33 -23.40 -5.78
N ALA A 37 -19.56 -22.45 -6.26
CA ALA A 37 -18.13 -22.54 -6.14
C ALA A 37 -17.81 -22.02 -4.74
N SER A 38 -17.14 -22.81 -3.93
CA SER A 38 -16.78 -22.50 -2.55
C SER A 38 -15.80 -21.34 -2.50
N THR A 39 -16.32 -20.13 -2.60
CA THR A 39 -15.63 -18.91 -2.29
C THR A 39 -16.19 -18.37 -0.99
N ALA A 40 -15.34 -17.73 -0.20
CA ALA A 40 -15.79 -17.00 0.98
C ALA A 40 -17.01 -16.15 0.63
N VAL A 41 -17.99 -16.09 1.55
CA VAL A 41 -19.19 -15.28 1.39
C VAL A 41 -18.75 -13.85 1.08
N ASN A 42 -18.88 -13.41 -0.17
CA ASN A 42 -18.63 -12.04 -0.55
C ASN A 42 -19.74 -11.18 0.05
N LYS A 43 -19.42 -10.49 1.13
CA LYS A 43 -20.32 -9.51 1.73
C LYS A 43 -20.35 -8.30 0.80
N ILE A 44 -21.41 -8.16 0.00
CA ILE A 44 -21.68 -6.91 -0.70
C ILE A 44 -22.19 -5.92 0.36
N GLN A 45 -21.37 -4.94 0.67
CA GLN A 45 -21.71 -3.85 1.57
C GLN A 45 -21.82 -2.58 0.74
N ALA A 46 -22.97 -1.89 0.83
CA ALA A 46 -23.09 -0.56 0.23
C ALA A 46 -22.03 0.37 0.85
N GLY A 47 -21.31 1.08 0.02
CA GLY A 47 -20.44 2.15 0.48
C GLY A 47 -21.27 3.31 1.02
N ASN A 48 -20.68 4.14 1.87
CA ASN A 48 -21.27 5.39 2.32
C ASN A 48 -20.52 6.58 1.75
N LEU A 49 -21.30 7.61 1.48
CA LEU A 49 -20.80 8.92 1.08
C LEU A 49 -20.80 9.79 2.34
N ASP A 50 -19.63 10.25 2.75
CA ASP A 50 -19.49 11.11 3.92
C ASP A 50 -18.39 12.12 3.67
N ILE A 51 -18.76 13.40 3.66
CA ILE A 51 -17.83 14.51 3.50
C ILE A 51 -17.82 15.35 4.76
N GLU A 52 -16.64 15.62 5.25
CA GLU A 52 -16.41 16.43 6.43
C GLU A 52 -15.68 17.71 6.06
N LEU A 53 -16.12 18.82 6.64
CA LEU A 53 -15.42 20.09 6.61
C LEU A 53 -14.87 20.39 8.01
N SER A 54 -13.59 20.67 8.08
CA SER A 54 -12.92 21.16 9.29
C SER A 54 -12.21 22.46 8.99
N TYR A 55 -12.02 23.26 10.01
CA TYR A 55 -11.36 24.56 9.89
C TYR A 55 -10.29 24.76 10.95
N LYS A 56 -9.32 25.59 10.62
CA LYS A 56 -8.27 26.05 11.53
C LYS A 56 -8.05 27.55 11.29
N ASN A 57 -8.07 28.32 12.36
CA ASN A 57 -7.81 29.76 12.38
C ASN A 57 -7.11 30.14 13.69
N ASN A 58 -6.89 31.41 13.94
CA ASN A 58 -6.26 31.90 15.16
C ASN A 58 -6.98 31.47 16.45
N SER A 59 -8.29 31.31 16.42
CA SER A 59 -9.10 30.94 17.59
C SER A 59 -9.04 29.45 17.92
N THR A 60 -8.57 28.62 17.01
CA THR A 60 -8.54 27.14 17.20
C THR A 60 -7.26 26.63 17.89
N GLY A 61 -6.29 27.51 18.16
CA GLY A 61 -5.02 27.14 18.78
C GLY A 61 -4.12 26.28 17.88
N GLY A 62 -4.30 26.37 16.55
CA GLY A 62 -3.51 25.59 15.59
C GLY A 62 -4.09 24.20 15.24
N GLU A 63 -5.18 23.80 15.88
CA GLU A 63 -5.85 22.52 15.67
C GLU A 63 -7.03 22.64 14.69
N PHE A 64 -7.26 21.58 13.87
CA PHE A 64 -8.47 21.51 13.06
C PHE A 64 -9.69 21.16 13.91
N LYS A 65 -10.73 21.96 13.84
CA LYS A 65 -12.04 21.70 14.44
C LYS A 65 -13.08 21.42 13.37
N LYS A 66 -14.00 20.51 13.64
CA LYS A 66 -15.11 20.21 12.72
C LYS A 66 -16.01 21.43 12.60
N ALA A 67 -16.36 21.79 11.37
CA ALA A 67 -17.32 22.84 11.08
C ALA A 67 -18.74 22.26 10.95
N ASP A 68 -19.72 22.99 11.40
CA ASP A 68 -21.14 22.72 11.20
C ASP A 68 -21.88 24.01 10.75
N LYS A 69 -23.18 23.91 10.55
CA LYS A 69 -24.01 25.03 10.08
C LYS A 69 -24.06 26.25 11.01
N ASN A 70 -23.57 26.12 12.25
CA ASN A 70 -23.57 27.20 13.25
C ASN A 70 -22.14 27.71 13.52
N THR A 71 -21.16 27.22 12.77
CA THR A 71 -19.75 27.54 12.99
C THR A 71 -19.41 28.84 12.27
N SER A 72 -19.04 29.90 13.02
CA SER A 72 -18.32 31.03 12.45
C SER A 72 -16.83 30.74 12.36
N VAL A 73 -16.25 30.91 11.19
CA VAL A 73 -14.84 30.66 10.93
C VAL A 73 -13.99 31.93 10.89
N PHE A 74 -14.64 33.08 10.85
CA PHE A 74 -14.04 34.39 10.93
C PHE A 74 -14.46 35.10 12.24
N ASN A 75 -13.80 36.21 12.57
CA ASN A 75 -14.13 36.98 13.73
C ASN A 75 -15.33 37.90 13.45
N ASP A 76 -16.50 37.52 13.96
CA ASP A 76 -17.75 38.29 13.77
C ASP A 76 -17.72 39.68 14.42
N GLU A 77 -16.80 39.95 15.33
CA GLU A 77 -16.62 41.23 16.00
C GLU A 77 -15.54 42.12 15.37
N ALA A 78 -14.88 41.63 14.31
CA ALA A 78 -13.80 42.35 13.66
C ALA A 78 -14.35 43.61 12.95
N LEU A 79 -13.75 44.75 13.25
CA LEU A 79 -13.99 45.98 12.50
C LEU A 79 -13.09 45.98 11.26
N TRP A 80 -13.70 45.96 10.10
CA TRP A 80 -12.99 45.94 8.84
C TRP A 80 -12.52 47.35 8.45
N GLU A 81 -11.21 47.49 8.38
CA GLU A 81 -10.54 48.72 7.95
C GLU A 81 -9.49 48.41 6.88
N PRO A 82 -9.05 49.43 6.10
CA PRO A 82 -8.01 49.23 5.08
C PRO A 82 -6.75 48.55 5.67
N GLY A 83 -6.40 47.43 5.07
CA GLY A 83 -5.29 46.59 5.53
C GLY A 83 -5.66 45.49 6.50
N HIS A 84 -6.91 45.35 6.93
CA HIS A 84 -7.37 44.19 7.69
C HIS A 84 -7.28 42.92 6.83
N VAL A 85 -6.75 41.84 7.39
CA VAL A 85 -6.60 40.53 6.75
C VAL A 85 -7.05 39.45 7.72
N GLU A 86 -7.93 38.59 7.29
CA GLU A 86 -8.27 37.36 8.00
C GLU A 86 -8.04 36.15 7.08
N TYR A 87 -7.75 35.00 7.69
CA TYR A 87 -7.66 33.74 6.97
C TYR A 87 -8.28 32.60 7.75
N VAL A 88 -8.71 31.60 7.03
CA VAL A 88 -9.11 30.30 7.59
C VAL A 88 -8.54 29.19 6.71
N VAL A 89 -7.94 28.20 7.35
CA VAL A 89 -7.53 26.96 6.69
C VAL A 89 -8.71 26.00 6.75
N LEU A 90 -9.17 25.57 5.59
CA LEU A 90 -10.26 24.62 5.43
C LEU A 90 -9.68 23.25 5.05
N LYS A 91 -10.10 22.21 5.74
CA LYS A 91 -9.79 20.83 5.41
C LYS A 91 -11.08 20.12 5.05
N ILE A 92 -11.15 19.68 3.81
CA ILE A 92 -12.22 18.87 3.26
C ILE A 92 -11.74 17.43 3.28
N ARG A 93 -12.50 16.54 3.90
CA ARG A 93 -12.15 15.12 4.04
C ARG A 93 -13.26 14.23 3.51
N ASN A 94 -12.91 13.24 2.71
CA ASN A 94 -13.79 12.13 2.41
C ASN A 94 -13.71 11.11 3.56
N ALA A 95 -14.64 11.18 4.51
CA ALA A 95 -14.74 10.24 5.62
C ALA A 95 -15.54 8.98 5.23
N GLY A 96 -16.11 8.95 4.04
CA GLY A 96 -16.85 7.82 3.48
C GLY A 96 -15.95 6.72 2.93
N SER A 97 -16.58 5.66 2.49
CA SER A 97 -15.92 4.49 1.88
C SER A 97 -15.94 4.52 0.34
N LEU A 98 -16.63 5.48 -0.27
CA LEU A 98 -16.72 5.66 -1.72
C LEU A 98 -15.86 6.84 -2.17
N ALA A 99 -15.30 6.76 -3.38
CA ALA A 99 -14.76 7.95 -4.04
C ALA A 99 -15.90 8.95 -4.31
N LEU A 100 -15.61 10.23 -4.17
CA LEU A 100 -16.60 11.28 -4.36
C LEU A 100 -16.07 12.42 -5.24
N LYS A 101 -16.99 13.11 -5.86
CA LYS A 101 -16.82 14.41 -6.47
C LYS A 101 -17.38 15.44 -5.50
N TYR A 102 -16.65 16.50 -5.22
CA TYR A 102 -17.14 17.56 -4.33
C TYR A 102 -17.03 18.92 -4.97
N LYS A 103 -17.87 19.83 -4.49
CA LYS A 103 -17.92 21.21 -4.89
C LYS A 103 -17.77 22.08 -3.65
N LEU A 104 -16.68 22.85 -3.61
CA LEU A 104 -16.47 23.90 -2.62
C LEU A 104 -17.05 25.18 -3.16
N GLY A 105 -17.97 25.79 -2.43
CA GLY A 105 -18.58 27.10 -2.73
C GLY A 105 -18.27 28.10 -1.63
N ILE A 106 -17.91 29.31 -2.03
CA ILE A 106 -17.73 30.47 -1.13
C ILE A 106 -18.50 31.65 -1.76
N ASN A 107 -19.51 32.14 -1.07
CA ASN A 107 -20.39 33.18 -1.60
C ASN A 107 -21.00 34.03 -0.47
N ILE A 108 -21.44 35.22 -0.80
CA ILE A 108 -22.19 36.05 0.13
C ILE A 108 -23.56 35.43 0.35
N ALA A 109 -23.86 35.08 1.59
CA ALA A 109 -25.17 34.57 1.99
C ALA A 109 -26.15 35.73 2.26
N ASN A 110 -25.66 36.83 2.84
CA ASN A 110 -26.40 38.04 3.08
C ASN A 110 -25.45 39.24 3.13
N GLU A 111 -25.90 40.41 2.74
CA GLU A 111 -25.13 41.65 2.83
C GLU A 111 -26.03 42.84 3.22
N VAL A 112 -25.54 43.61 4.16
CA VAL A 112 -26.18 44.87 4.57
C VAL A 112 -25.30 46.03 4.09
N GLY A 113 -25.81 46.81 3.16
CA GLY A 113 -25.15 48.00 2.69
C GLY A 113 -25.27 49.17 3.67
N SER A 114 -24.49 50.22 3.44
CA SER A 114 -24.48 51.39 4.27
C SER A 114 -24.32 52.69 3.44
N THR A 115 -24.23 53.82 4.14
CA THR A 115 -23.88 55.11 3.55
C THR A 115 -22.55 55.58 4.10
N ASN A 116 -21.61 55.91 3.22
CA ASN A 116 -20.27 56.32 3.61
C ASN A 116 -20.21 57.78 4.06
N VAL A 117 -19.04 58.19 4.55
CA VAL A 117 -18.83 59.59 5.05
C VAL A 117 -19.01 60.66 3.96
N TYR A 118 -19.02 60.28 2.68
CA TYR A 118 -19.28 61.17 1.55
C TYR A 118 -20.77 61.20 1.11
N ASN A 119 -21.66 60.54 1.87
CA ASN A 119 -23.07 60.36 1.59
C ASN A 119 -23.38 59.45 0.37
N ASN A 120 -22.49 58.61 -0.03
CA ASN A 120 -22.72 57.63 -1.07
C ASN A 120 -23.11 56.27 -0.45
N ALA A 121 -24.06 55.60 -1.06
CA ALA A 121 -24.37 54.22 -0.72
C ALA A 121 -23.20 53.30 -1.13
N PHE A 122 -22.86 52.31 -0.29
CA PHE A 122 -21.81 51.35 -0.58
C PHE A 122 -22.08 50.01 0.08
N ASN A 123 -21.42 48.98 -0.45
CA ASN A 123 -21.36 47.62 0.09
C ASN A 123 -19.90 47.25 0.40
N LEU A 124 -19.67 46.52 1.45
CA LEU A 124 -18.32 46.03 1.78
C LEU A 124 -17.77 45.10 0.68
N SER A 125 -18.63 44.34 0.00
CA SER A 125 -18.27 43.47 -1.10
C SER A 125 -17.65 44.17 -2.31
N ASP A 126 -17.81 45.48 -2.42
CA ASP A 126 -17.16 46.31 -3.46
C ASP A 126 -15.67 46.54 -3.18
N TYR A 127 -15.22 46.34 -1.94
CA TYR A 127 -13.86 46.66 -1.49
C TYR A 127 -13.10 45.42 -0.98
N ILE A 128 -13.78 44.47 -0.37
CA ILE A 128 -13.14 43.27 0.18
C ILE A 128 -12.74 42.33 -0.95
N ARG A 129 -11.49 41.90 -0.90
CA ARG A 129 -10.92 40.89 -1.81
C ARG A 129 -10.76 39.56 -1.11
N PHE A 130 -10.71 38.51 -1.88
CA PHE A 130 -10.40 37.16 -1.39
C PHE A 130 -9.60 36.36 -2.39
N ALA A 131 -8.93 35.32 -1.88
CA ALA A 131 -8.31 34.27 -2.66
C ALA A 131 -8.36 32.93 -1.92
N VAL A 132 -8.40 31.85 -2.67
CA VAL A 132 -8.26 30.48 -2.14
C VAL A 132 -6.90 29.95 -2.56
N LEU A 133 -6.02 29.79 -1.58
CA LEU A 133 -4.66 29.29 -1.78
C LEU A 133 -4.62 27.77 -1.55
N ASN A 134 -3.73 27.09 -2.23
CA ASN A 134 -3.48 25.68 -1.99
C ASN A 134 -2.76 25.48 -0.66
N ASP A 135 -3.07 24.36 -0.01
CA ASP A 135 -2.47 23.90 1.22
C ASP A 135 -2.67 24.83 2.44
N ASP A 136 -2.03 24.48 3.53
CA ASP A 136 -2.06 25.22 4.79
C ASP A 136 -1.03 26.36 4.77
N GLN A 137 -1.51 27.58 4.65
CA GLN A 137 -0.68 28.78 4.62
C GLN A 137 -0.66 29.54 5.97
N SER A 138 -1.11 28.91 7.04
CA SER A 138 -1.20 29.55 8.37
C SER A 138 0.13 29.99 8.98
N SER A 139 1.25 29.57 8.41
CA SER A 139 2.60 29.99 8.82
C SER A 139 3.03 31.33 8.19
N LEU A 140 2.31 31.82 7.21
CA LEU A 140 2.62 33.08 6.54
C LEU A 140 2.10 34.27 7.37
N ASP A 141 2.87 35.33 7.39
CA ASP A 141 2.40 36.61 7.93
C ASP A 141 1.42 37.29 6.97
N ARG A 142 0.84 38.39 7.44
CA ARG A 142 -0.17 39.16 6.71
C ARG A 142 0.27 39.53 5.29
N ASP A 143 1.47 40.10 5.15
CA ASP A 143 1.93 40.64 3.88
C ASP A 143 2.26 39.51 2.90
N ALA A 144 2.80 38.40 3.41
CA ALA A 144 3.05 37.19 2.64
C ALA A 144 1.76 36.50 2.17
N LEU A 145 0.70 36.46 3.01
CA LEU A 145 -0.61 35.93 2.62
C LEU A 145 -1.24 36.74 1.48
N VAL A 146 -1.21 38.08 1.60
CA VAL A 146 -1.74 38.97 0.56
C VAL A 146 -0.91 38.88 -0.72
N ALA A 147 0.41 38.75 -0.61
CA ALA A 147 1.30 38.57 -1.75
C ALA A 147 1.08 37.22 -2.46
N ALA A 148 0.82 36.14 -1.70
CA ALA A 148 0.47 34.84 -2.26
C ALA A 148 -0.88 34.82 -2.99
N ALA A 149 -1.77 35.78 -2.69
CA ALA A 149 -3.10 35.93 -3.26
C ALA A 149 -3.11 36.76 -4.56
N ALA A 150 -2.15 36.56 -5.45
CA ALA A 150 -2.00 37.34 -6.69
C ALA A 150 -3.25 37.32 -7.58
N ASP A 151 -3.98 36.19 -7.64
CA ASP A 151 -5.20 36.01 -8.44
C ASP A 151 -6.48 36.35 -7.65
N SER A 152 -6.39 37.33 -6.76
CA SER A 152 -7.52 37.71 -5.91
C SER A 152 -8.68 38.33 -6.68
N LYS A 153 -9.88 38.06 -6.20
CA LYS A 153 -11.15 38.61 -6.71
C LYS A 153 -11.87 39.45 -5.65
N LEU A 154 -12.84 40.24 -6.08
CA LEU A 154 -13.76 40.84 -5.14
C LEU A 154 -14.66 39.76 -4.54
N ILE A 155 -14.98 39.88 -3.25
CA ILE A 155 -15.74 38.84 -2.54
C ILE A 155 -17.15 38.63 -3.12
N LYS A 156 -17.73 39.67 -3.75
CA LYS A 156 -19.01 39.57 -4.47
C LYS A 156 -18.99 38.62 -5.68
N GLU A 157 -17.81 38.32 -6.24
CA GLU A 157 -17.68 37.42 -7.39
C GLU A 157 -17.86 35.96 -6.99
N GLY A 158 -17.68 35.65 -5.71
CA GLY A 158 -17.76 34.29 -5.19
C GLY A 158 -16.69 33.37 -5.72
N TYR A 159 -16.71 32.14 -5.23
CA TYR A 159 -15.79 31.08 -5.62
C TYR A 159 -16.50 29.73 -5.73
N THR A 160 -16.18 28.99 -6.75
CA THR A 160 -16.62 27.61 -6.89
C THR A 160 -15.47 26.78 -7.46
N ALA A 161 -15.17 25.66 -6.81
CA ALA A 161 -14.22 24.67 -7.31
C ALA A 161 -14.79 23.26 -7.16
N GLU A 162 -14.63 22.47 -8.19
CA GLU A 162 -15.02 21.05 -8.21
C GLU A 162 -13.76 20.21 -8.27
N ASN A 163 -13.72 19.15 -7.48
CA ASN A 163 -12.60 18.19 -7.45
C ASN A 163 -13.11 16.80 -7.08
N ASN A 164 -12.31 15.80 -7.43
CA ASN A 164 -12.55 14.41 -7.07
C ASN A 164 -11.70 14.06 -5.84
N MET A 165 -12.20 13.11 -5.04
CA MET A 165 -11.51 12.68 -3.83
C MET A 165 -11.74 11.20 -3.58
N THR A 166 -10.66 10.45 -3.42
CA THR A 166 -10.73 9.03 -3.03
C THR A 166 -11.14 8.89 -1.58
N ALA A 167 -11.64 7.71 -1.19
CA ALA A 167 -12.00 7.42 0.19
C ALA A 167 -10.81 7.67 1.14
N GLY A 168 -11.08 8.33 2.26
CA GLY A 168 -10.08 8.66 3.28
C GLY A 168 -9.12 9.81 2.94
N ALA A 169 -9.21 10.39 1.74
CA ALA A 169 -8.35 11.50 1.33
C ALA A 169 -8.79 12.84 1.94
N ASP A 170 -7.83 13.75 2.07
CA ASP A 170 -8.03 15.13 2.54
C ASP A 170 -7.59 16.12 1.45
N LYS A 171 -8.27 17.25 1.36
CA LYS A 171 -7.82 18.44 0.63
C LYS A 171 -7.80 19.62 1.58
N VAL A 172 -6.66 20.29 1.66
CA VAL A 172 -6.48 21.49 2.46
C VAL A 172 -6.38 22.70 1.54
N VAL A 173 -7.08 23.78 1.89
CA VAL A 173 -6.98 25.07 1.22
C VAL A 173 -7.01 26.19 2.26
N THR A 174 -6.41 27.33 1.96
CA THR A 174 -6.47 28.52 2.82
C THR A 174 -7.28 29.59 2.13
N LEU A 175 -8.43 29.95 2.70
CA LEU A 175 -9.21 31.12 2.29
C LEU A 175 -8.63 32.34 3.01
N VAL A 176 -8.19 33.31 2.24
CA VAL A 176 -7.72 34.61 2.71
C VAL A 176 -8.70 35.67 2.26
N ILE A 177 -9.12 36.54 3.17
CA ILE A 177 -9.96 37.71 2.87
C ILE A 177 -9.31 38.97 3.44
N TRP A 178 -9.34 40.05 2.71
CA TRP A 178 -8.75 41.33 3.16
C TRP A 178 -9.36 42.53 2.52
N MET A 179 -9.22 43.67 3.20
CA MET A 179 -9.48 44.99 2.62
C MET A 179 -8.14 45.60 2.18
N PRO A 180 -7.96 45.94 0.90
CA PRO A 180 -6.71 46.54 0.42
C PRO A 180 -6.38 47.85 1.15
N THR A 181 -5.10 48.12 1.38
CA THR A 181 -4.60 49.35 2.01
C THR A 181 -4.86 50.59 1.14
N THR A 182 -5.23 50.41 -0.13
CA THR A 182 -5.58 51.50 -1.07
C THR A 182 -7.03 51.94 -0.95
N VAL A 183 -7.87 51.21 -0.18
CA VAL A 183 -9.23 51.61 0.09
C VAL A 183 -9.19 52.81 1.09
N GLY A 184 -9.94 53.86 0.80
CA GLY A 184 -10.01 55.05 1.63
C GLY A 184 -11.31 55.15 2.41
N ASN A 185 -11.68 56.37 2.72
CA ASN A 185 -12.91 56.68 3.48
C ASN A 185 -14.21 56.32 2.75
N GLU A 186 -14.14 55.95 1.49
CA GLU A 186 -15.28 55.43 0.72
C GLU A 186 -15.89 54.15 1.28
N ALA A 187 -15.11 53.38 2.03
CA ALA A 187 -15.59 52.20 2.74
C ALA A 187 -15.92 52.45 4.23
N ASN A 188 -15.79 53.70 4.72
CA ASN A 188 -16.13 54.05 6.09
C ASN A 188 -17.58 54.51 6.17
N HIS A 189 -18.39 53.85 6.98
CA HIS A 189 -19.78 54.23 7.18
C HIS A 189 -19.90 55.50 8.02
N LYS A 190 -20.92 56.24 7.78
CA LYS A 190 -21.24 57.47 8.49
C LYS A 190 -21.76 57.15 9.90
N THR A 191 -21.47 58.00 10.86
CA THR A 191 -22.06 57.92 12.20
C THR A 191 -23.59 57.93 12.12
N GLU A 192 -24.26 57.17 12.96
CA GLU A 192 -25.73 57.08 13.06
C GLU A 192 -26.45 56.39 11.89
N VAL A 193 -25.73 55.74 10.98
CA VAL A 193 -26.33 54.84 9.98
C VAL A 193 -26.01 53.37 10.34
N THR A 194 -26.78 52.46 9.73
CA THR A 194 -26.54 51.02 9.90
C THR A 194 -25.12 50.67 9.45
N ALA A 195 -24.37 49.98 10.30
CA ALA A 195 -23.05 49.48 9.94
C ALA A 195 -23.16 48.46 8.81
N PRO A 196 -22.26 48.50 7.81
CA PRO A 196 -22.25 47.50 6.76
C PRO A 196 -21.79 46.17 7.28
N SER A 197 -22.34 45.07 6.76
CA SER A 197 -21.92 43.70 7.10
C SER A 197 -22.06 42.74 5.92
N ILE A 198 -21.25 41.69 5.94
CA ILE A 198 -21.33 40.57 5.00
C ILE A 198 -21.40 39.27 5.81
N ASP A 199 -22.39 38.46 5.53
CA ASP A 199 -22.46 37.09 5.98
C ASP A 199 -21.88 36.17 4.88
N LEU A 200 -20.71 35.58 5.12
CA LEU A 200 -20.05 34.76 4.14
C LEU A 200 -20.43 33.30 4.32
N GLY A 201 -21.01 32.70 3.27
CA GLY A 201 -21.35 31.27 3.22
C GLY A 201 -20.22 30.45 2.65
N ILE A 202 -19.81 29.41 3.39
CA ILE A 202 -18.88 28.39 2.92
C ILE A 202 -19.65 27.08 2.86
N SER A 203 -19.68 26.43 1.70
CA SER A 203 -20.40 25.17 1.50
C SER A 203 -19.53 24.13 0.83
N VAL A 204 -19.67 22.88 1.25
CA VAL A 204 -19.10 21.73 0.56
C VAL A 204 -20.23 20.74 0.28
N VAL A 205 -20.45 20.46 -0.99
CA VAL A 205 -21.44 19.49 -1.46
C VAL A 205 -20.70 18.35 -2.13
N ALA A 206 -21.02 17.12 -1.79
CA ALA A 206 -20.42 15.95 -2.38
C ALA A 206 -21.46 15.03 -3.02
N THR A 207 -21.04 14.36 -4.07
CA THR A 207 -21.78 13.28 -4.72
C THR A 207 -20.85 12.14 -5.01
N GLN A 208 -21.39 10.95 -5.21
CA GLN A 208 -20.58 9.80 -5.57
C GLN A 208 -19.81 10.11 -6.87
N TYR A 209 -18.52 9.77 -6.89
CA TYR A 209 -17.74 9.85 -8.11
C TYR A 209 -18.18 8.70 -9.03
N THR A 210 -19.02 9.02 -9.96
CA THR A 210 -19.40 8.18 -11.10
C THR A 210 -19.14 9.01 -12.37
N HIS A 211 -19.17 8.39 -13.52
CA HIS A 211 -19.07 9.12 -14.80
C HIS A 211 -20.34 9.94 -15.13
N GLU A 212 -21.15 10.23 -14.14
CA GLU A 212 -22.33 11.06 -14.28
C GLU A 212 -21.93 12.53 -14.44
N ASN A 213 -22.34 13.13 -15.54
CA ASN A 213 -22.03 14.53 -15.85
C ASN A 213 -22.87 15.53 -15.03
N ASP A 214 -23.95 15.08 -14.39
CA ASP A 214 -24.93 15.91 -13.68
C ASP A 214 -25.14 15.56 -12.21
N SER A 215 -24.22 14.79 -11.62
CA SER A 215 -24.31 14.20 -10.27
C SER A 215 -24.63 15.19 -9.13
N PHE A 216 -24.53 16.49 -9.34
CA PHE A 216 -24.97 17.49 -8.35
C PHE A 216 -26.48 17.75 -8.32
N ASN A 217 -27.24 17.23 -9.28
CA ASN A 217 -28.67 17.45 -9.41
C ASN A 217 -29.54 16.34 -8.85
N ASN A 218 -28.97 15.32 -8.22
CA ASN A 218 -29.63 14.11 -7.71
C ASN A 218 -30.48 13.38 -8.77
N GLN A 219 -30.13 13.48 -10.04
CA GLN A 219 -30.81 12.77 -11.11
C GLN A 219 -30.03 11.52 -11.47
N TYR A 220 -30.73 10.41 -11.60
CA TYR A 220 -30.16 9.16 -12.09
C TYR A 220 -29.80 9.31 -13.57
N ASP A 221 -28.53 9.13 -13.92
CA ASP A 221 -28.07 9.07 -15.29
C ASP A 221 -28.18 7.64 -15.83
N ALA A 222 -29.23 7.41 -16.61
CA ALA A 222 -29.44 6.13 -17.31
C ALA A 222 -28.38 5.84 -18.41
N LYS A 223 -27.54 6.81 -18.75
CA LYS A 223 -26.47 6.73 -19.74
C LYS A 223 -25.08 6.72 -19.11
N ALA A 224 -25.00 6.65 -17.77
CA ALA A 224 -23.73 6.51 -17.10
C ALA A 224 -22.97 5.28 -17.65
N ASP A 225 -21.72 5.48 -18.02
CA ASP A 225 -20.87 4.38 -18.45
C ASP A 225 -20.70 3.36 -17.34
N VAL A 226 -20.80 2.09 -17.68
CA VAL A 226 -20.49 1.01 -16.72
C VAL A 226 -18.99 0.97 -16.55
N GLU A 227 -18.50 1.41 -15.42
CA GLU A 227 -17.09 1.19 -15.07
C GLU A 227 -16.86 -0.29 -14.75
N LEU A 228 -15.89 -0.86 -15.43
CA LEU A 228 -15.35 -2.14 -15.01
C LEU A 228 -14.64 -1.95 -13.66
N ALA A 229 -14.95 -2.83 -12.71
CA ALA A 229 -14.27 -2.81 -11.42
C ALA A 229 -12.76 -2.90 -11.64
N THR A 230 -12.01 -1.89 -11.21
CA THR A 230 -10.56 -1.89 -11.32
C THR A 230 -9.99 -2.93 -10.37
N SER A 231 -9.32 -3.93 -10.91
CA SER A 231 -8.63 -4.96 -10.13
C SER A 231 -7.12 -4.92 -10.29
N ALA A 232 -6.62 -4.23 -11.31
CA ALA A 232 -5.20 -3.95 -11.49
C ALA A 232 -5.00 -2.61 -12.20
N THR A 233 -3.87 -1.97 -11.94
CA THR A 233 -3.39 -0.86 -12.79
C THR A 233 -1.95 -1.10 -13.23
N ILE A 234 -1.60 -0.59 -14.40
CA ILE A 234 -0.21 -0.46 -14.85
C ILE A 234 0.05 1.03 -15.07
N ASN A 235 1.01 1.58 -14.35
CA ASN A 235 1.34 3.01 -14.38
C ASN A 235 0.11 3.93 -14.22
N GLY A 236 -0.86 3.50 -13.40
CA GLY A 236 -2.10 4.22 -13.16
C GLY A 236 -3.25 3.97 -14.16
N GLN A 237 -2.98 3.32 -15.31
CA GLN A 237 -4.04 2.90 -16.23
C GLN A 237 -4.80 1.70 -15.66
N ALA A 238 -6.13 1.81 -15.52
CA ALA A 238 -6.99 0.81 -14.89
C ALA A 238 -7.39 -0.34 -15.83
N TYR A 239 -7.50 -1.53 -15.27
CA TYR A 239 -7.93 -2.77 -15.93
C TYR A 239 -8.78 -3.60 -14.97
N ALA A 240 -9.68 -4.44 -15.51
CA ALA A 240 -10.55 -5.29 -14.71
C ALA A 240 -9.82 -6.48 -14.08
N SER A 241 -8.64 -6.85 -14.58
CA SER A 241 -7.80 -7.91 -14.00
C SER A 241 -6.32 -7.74 -14.36
N THR A 242 -5.46 -8.47 -13.68
CA THR A 242 -4.03 -8.57 -14.06
C THR A 242 -3.86 -9.22 -15.44
N GLN A 243 -4.74 -10.17 -15.81
CA GLN A 243 -4.72 -10.81 -17.12
C GLN A 243 -5.02 -9.80 -18.23
N GLU A 244 -6.08 -9.02 -18.08
CA GLU A 244 -6.44 -7.98 -19.04
C GLU A 244 -5.35 -6.92 -19.17
N ALA A 245 -4.79 -6.47 -18.03
CA ALA A 245 -3.67 -5.54 -18.01
C ALA A 245 -2.46 -6.10 -18.79
N TYR A 246 -2.13 -7.36 -18.57
CA TYR A 246 -1.06 -8.04 -19.28
C TYR A 246 -1.33 -8.12 -20.79
N GLU A 247 -2.52 -8.57 -21.19
CA GLU A 247 -2.92 -8.72 -22.59
C GLU A 247 -2.94 -7.39 -23.35
N ALA A 248 -3.32 -6.30 -22.67
CA ALA A 248 -3.33 -4.96 -23.24
C ALA A 248 -1.93 -4.37 -23.46
N VAL A 249 -1.01 -4.60 -22.51
CA VAL A 249 0.31 -3.97 -22.51
C VAL A 249 1.38 -4.83 -23.16
N GLN A 250 1.31 -6.15 -23.05
CA GLN A 250 2.32 -7.07 -23.58
C GLN A 250 2.58 -6.93 -25.09
N PRO A 251 1.57 -6.75 -25.96
CA PRO A 251 1.81 -6.50 -27.39
C PRO A 251 2.59 -5.22 -27.65
N GLN A 252 2.35 -4.17 -26.84
CA GLN A 252 3.06 -2.89 -26.95
C GLN A 252 4.52 -3.03 -26.48
N VAL A 253 4.73 -3.75 -25.40
CA VAL A 253 6.07 -4.13 -24.93
C VAL A 253 6.81 -4.92 -26.01
N SER A 254 6.11 -5.84 -26.70
CA SER A 254 6.68 -6.62 -27.78
C SER A 254 7.09 -5.80 -29.00
N THR A 255 6.39 -4.71 -29.32
CA THR A 255 6.79 -3.81 -30.43
C THR A 255 8.06 -3.05 -30.11
N VAL A 256 8.31 -2.71 -28.83
CA VAL A 256 9.54 -2.05 -28.40
C VAL A 256 10.70 -3.03 -28.39
N PHE A 257 10.51 -4.17 -27.74
CA PHE A 257 11.59 -5.11 -27.45
C PHE A 257 11.80 -6.18 -28.56
N GLY A 258 10.84 -6.32 -29.49
CA GLY A 258 10.85 -7.42 -30.47
C GLY A 258 10.58 -8.78 -29.84
N LEU A 259 10.42 -9.81 -30.64
CA LEU A 259 10.33 -11.21 -30.22
C LEU A 259 11.70 -11.88 -30.10
N GLY A 260 12.76 -11.22 -30.60
CA GLY A 260 14.14 -11.64 -30.56
C GLY A 260 15.00 -10.77 -29.64
N GLN A 261 16.31 -11.04 -29.70
CA GLN A 261 17.32 -10.34 -28.88
C GLN A 261 17.76 -8.99 -29.48
N GLU A 262 16.95 -8.40 -30.35
CA GLU A 262 17.31 -7.18 -31.04
C GLU A 262 17.14 -5.98 -30.11
N ALA A 263 18.26 -5.44 -29.66
CA ALA A 263 18.29 -4.14 -29.03
C ALA A 263 17.93 -3.07 -30.08
N PHE A 264 17.04 -2.15 -29.76
CA PHE A 264 16.87 -0.96 -30.57
C PHE A 264 17.94 0.08 -30.20
N SER A 265 18.36 0.87 -31.16
CA SER A 265 19.33 1.94 -30.94
C SER A 265 18.64 3.23 -30.51
N ASP A 266 19.37 4.13 -29.86
CA ASP A 266 18.89 5.48 -29.54
C ASP A 266 18.48 6.30 -30.79
N GLY A 267 18.85 5.84 -31.99
CA GLY A 267 18.42 6.41 -33.26
C GLY A 267 17.04 5.98 -33.70
N ASP A 268 16.43 4.94 -33.11
CA ASP A 268 15.04 4.54 -33.35
C ASP A 268 14.10 5.38 -32.47
N THR A 269 13.79 6.58 -32.94
CA THR A 269 13.00 7.57 -32.20
C THR A 269 11.62 7.07 -31.81
N ASP A 270 10.98 6.25 -32.65
CA ASP A 270 9.62 5.74 -32.40
C ASP A 270 9.61 4.71 -31.26
N LYS A 271 10.57 3.77 -31.29
CA LYS A 271 10.72 2.80 -30.19
C LYS A 271 11.19 3.48 -28.90
N CYS A 272 12.05 4.48 -28.99
CA CYS A 272 12.45 5.27 -27.84
C CYS A 272 11.25 5.99 -27.19
N ALA A 273 10.41 6.65 -27.99
CA ALA A 273 9.21 7.31 -27.49
C ALA A 273 8.23 6.32 -26.87
N LYS A 274 8.05 5.16 -27.51
CA LYS A 274 7.17 4.11 -26.97
C LYS A 274 7.72 3.48 -25.71
N PHE A 275 9.03 3.32 -25.58
CA PHE A 275 9.66 2.89 -24.33
C PHE A 275 9.39 3.89 -23.21
N ASP A 276 9.60 5.18 -23.46
CA ASP A 276 9.42 6.24 -22.46
C ASP A 276 7.94 6.35 -22.02
N GLU A 277 6.99 6.07 -22.91
CA GLU A 277 5.56 5.98 -22.60
C GLU A 277 5.23 4.78 -21.71
N LEU A 278 5.74 3.59 -22.05
CA LEU A 278 5.46 2.34 -21.32
C LEU A 278 6.20 2.25 -19.98
N PHE A 279 7.41 2.81 -19.92
CA PHE A 279 8.31 2.74 -18.78
C PHE A 279 8.81 4.15 -18.41
N PRO A 280 7.94 5.01 -17.87
CA PRO A 280 8.35 6.34 -17.41
C PRO A 280 9.56 6.23 -16.46
N ASP A 281 10.63 6.97 -16.76
CA ASP A 281 11.92 6.90 -16.03
C ASP A 281 12.55 5.49 -15.98
N GLY A 282 12.15 4.59 -16.86
CA GLY A 282 12.55 3.17 -16.85
C GLY A 282 11.83 2.34 -15.78
N LYS A 283 10.70 2.80 -15.29
CA LYS A 283 9.92 2.14 -14.23
C LYS A 283 8.59 1.61 -14.75
N ILE A 284 8.17 0.46 -14.23
CA ILE A 284 6.80 -0.02 -14.34
C ILE A 284 6.20 -0.26 -12.95
N THR A 285 5.00 0.24 -12.73
CA THR A 285 4.26 0.07 -11.49
C THR A 285 2.96 -0.67 -11.74
N TRP A 286 2.84 -1.83 -11.10
CA TRP A 286 1.59 -2.57 -10.97
C TRP A 286 0.93 -2.20 -9.65
N THR A 287 -0.36 -1.84 -9.68
CA THR A 287 -1.16 -1.76 -8.46
C THR A 287 -2.22 -2.85 -8.50
N ILE A 288 -2.32 -3.64 -7.45
CA ILE A 288 -3.20 -4.82 -7.35
C ILE A 288 -4.32 -4.52 -6.36
N TYR A 289 -5.56 -4.79 -6.77
CA TYR A 289 -6.74 -4.65 -5.93
C TYR A 289 -7.45 -6.00 -5.83
N GLY A 290 -7.80 -6.39 -4.61
CA GLY A 290 -8.43 -7.69 -4.36
C GLY A 290 -7.54 -8.88 -4.74
N GLU A 291 -8.17 -10.04 -4.97
CA GLU A 291 -7.44 -11.26 -5.33
C GLU A 291 -7.28 -11.36 -6.85
N GLN A 292 -6.05 -11.44 -7.32
CA GLN A 292 -5.67 -11.58 -8.71
C GLN A 292 -4.90 -12.87 -8.93
N LYS A 293 -5.40 -13.74 -9.79
CA LYS A 293 -4.74 -15.01 -10.13
C LYS A 293 -3.76 -14.80 -11.27
N LEU A 294 -2.50 -15.19 -11.05
CA LEU A 294 -1.53 -15.27 -12.14
C LEU A 294 -1.68 -16.59 -12.89
N THR A 295 -1.81 -16.51 -14.21
CA THR A 295 -1.91 -17.66 -15.11
C THR A 295 -0.63 -17.91 -15.89
N ASP A 296 0.22 -16.89 -15.98
CA ASP A 296 1.56 -16.95 -16.59
C ASP A 296 2.59 -16.44 -15.58
N PRO A 297 3.64 -17.22 -15.28
CA PRO A 297 4.68 -16.79 -14.33
C PRO A 297 5.42 -15.52 -14.78
N TYR A 298 5.46 -15.22 -16.07
CA TYR A 298 6.12 -14.03 -16.64
C TYR A 298 5.23 -12.78 -16.72
N MET A 299 4.01 -12.85 -16.25
CA MET A 299 3.02 -11.77 -16.39
C MET A 299 3.54 -10.43 -15.87
N LEU A 300 4.11 -10.40 -14.66
CA LEU A 300 4.60 -9.17 -14.04
C LEU A 300 5.84 -8.58 -14.73
N SER A 301 6.53 -9.35 -15.54
CA SER A 301 7.70 -8.96 -16.32
C SER A 301 7.44 -8.92 -17.83
N PHE A 302 6.20 -9.13 -18.25
CA PHE A 302 5.79 -9.20 -19.66
C PHE A 302 6.55 -10.25 -20.49
N GLY A 303 6.98 -11.33 -19.88
CA GLY A 303 7.70 -12.42 -20.53
C GLY A 303 9.08 -12.04 -21.06
N ARG A 304 9.70 -11.01 -20.50
CA ARG A 304 10.88 -10.42 -21.14
C ARG A 304 12.18 -10.64 -20.42
N LYS A 305 13.18 -10.85 -21.25
CA LYS A 305 14.57 -10.64 -20.90
C LYS A 305 14.77 -9.13 -20.78
N ALA A 306 15.44 -8.70 -19.73
CA ALA A 306 15.97 -7.34 -19.68
C ALA A 306 17.02 -7.24 -20.79
N SER A 307 16.64 -6.67 -21.91
CA SER A 307 17.55 -6.50 -23.04
C SER A 307 18.12 -5.10 -23.01
N TYR A 308 19.34 -4.96 -23.45
CA TYR A 308 20.02 -3.70 -23.64
C TYR A 308 19.29 -2.82 -24.64
N PHE A 309 19.07 -1.57 -24.28
CA PHE A 309 18.45 -0.58 -25.14
C PHE A 309 19.20 0.76 -25.11
N GLY A 310 20.48 0.76 -25.43
CA GLY A 310 21.26 1.97 -25.39
C GLY A 310 21.18 2.69 -24.04
N ALA A 311 20.78 3.96 -24.05
CA ALA A 311 20.58 4.74 -22.82
C ALA A 311 19.26 4.43 -22.08
N ARG A 312 18.34 3.68 -22.71
CA ARG A 312 17.02 3.33 -22.17
C ARG A 312 17.00 1.91 -21.63
N THR A 313 16.93 1.79 -20.32
CA THR A 313 16.87 0.49 -19.62
C THR A 313 15.69 0.43 -18.66
N LEU A 314 15.12 -0.76 -18.49
CA LEU A 314 14.18 -1.00 -17.39
C LEU A 314 14.97 -1.02 -16.08
N LYS A 315 14.71 -0.06 -15.20
CA LYS A 315 15.44 0.15 -13.95
C LYS A 315 14.70 -0.36 -12.73
N GLU A 316 13.37 -0.34 -12.78
CA GLU A 316 12.54 -0.71 -11.63
C GLU A 316 11.24 -1.38 -12.03
N ILE A 317 10.91 -2.46 -11.33
CA ILE A 317 9.57 -3.07 -11.31
C ILE A 317 9.03 -2.92 -9.90
N GLU A 318 7.90 -2.25 -9.75
CA GLU A 318 7.21 -2.10 -8.48
C GLU A 318 5.81 -2.71 -8.54
N VAL A 319 5.47 -3.55 -7.57
CA VAL A 319 4.15 -4.16 -7.42
C VAL A 319 3.60 -3.78 -6.05
N VAL A 320 2.50 -3.04 -6.03
CA VAL A 320 1.92 -2.49 -4.80
C VAL A 320 0.48 -2.95 -4.59
N GLY A 321 0.12 -3.20 -3.35
CA GLY A 321 -1.28 -3.38 -2.96
C GLY A 321 -2.01 -2.05 -2.96
N GLY A 322 -3.06 -1.93 -3.76
CA GLY A 322 -3.92 -0.75 -3.80
C GLY A 322 -4.95 -0.73 -2.66
N ASN A 323 -5.15 -1.87 -2.01
CA ASN A 323 -6.01 -2.00 -0.82
C ASN A 323 -5.52 -3.15 0.07
N SER A 324 -6.13 -3.29 1.25
CA SER A 324 -5.78 -4.34 2.24
C SER A 324 -6.09 -5.79 1.78
N GLN A 325 -6.80 -5.96 0.69
CA GLN A 325 -7.16 -7.26 0.12
C GLN A 325 -6.29 -7.65 -1.07
N ALA A 326 -5.33 -6.82 -1.44
CA ALA A 326 -4.45 -7.06 -2.56
C ALA A 326 -3.72 -8.41 -2.43
N THR A 327 -4.09 -9.35 -3.26
CA THR A 327 -3.59 -10.73 -3.23
C THR A 327 -3.17 -11.17 -4.62
N LEU A 328 -1.97 -11.72 -4.73
CA LEU A 328 -1.50 -12.46 -5.90
C LEU A 328 -1.64 -13.95 -5.62
N ASP A 329 -2.58 -14.59 -6.30
CA ASP A 329 -2.78 -16.04 -6.25
C ASP A 329 -1.86 -16.70 -7.28
N LEU A 330 -0.83 -17.39 -6.79
CA LEU A 330 0.18 -18.07 -7.58
C LEU A 330 -0.15 -19.55 -7.83
N THR A 331 -1.32 -20.03 -7.45
CA THR A 331 -1.70 -21.44 -7.66
C THR A 331 -1.76 -21.82 -9.16
N GLY A 332 -1.99 -20.85 -10.04
CA GLY A 332 -1.97 -21.04 -11.49
C GLY A 332 -0.58 -21.16 -12.11
N THR A 333 0.48 -20.80 -11.36
CA THR A 333 1.88 -20.78 -11.82
C THR A 333 2.79 -21.69 -10.97
N ASN A 334 2.21 -22.73 -10.34
CA ASN A 334 2.92 -23.64 -9.44
C ASN A 334 3.64 -22.91 -8.28
N GLY A 335 3.06 -21.83 -7.79
CA GLY A 335 3.58 -21.06 -6.66
C GLY A 335 4.80 -20.21 -6.98
N THR A 336 5.03 -19.87 -8.23
CA THR A 336 6.17 -19.05 -8.66
C THR A 336 5.75 -17.93 -9.60
N PHE A 337 6.58 -16.93 -9.70
CA PHE A 337 6.53 -15.89 -10.74
C PHE A 337 7.94 -15.66 -11.27
N ALA A 338 8.06 -15.13 -12.48
CA ALA A 338 9.35 -14.89 -13.11
C ALA A 338 9.61 -13.39 -13.24
N LEU A 339 10.87 -13.06 -13.23
CA LEU A 339 11.36 -11.70 -13.43
C LEU A 339 12.14 -11.61 -14.73
N PRO A 340 12.38 -10.42 -15.26
CA PRO A 340 13.27 -10.26 -16.39
C PRO A 340 14.63 -10.87 -16.07
N TYR A 341 15.14 -11.70 -16.97
CA TYR A 341 16.47 -12.27 -16.85
C TYR A 341 17.19 -12.19 -18.18
N ASN A 342 18.50 -12.17 -18.12
CA ASN A 342 19.32 -12.23 -19.30
C ASN A 342 19.86 -13.65 -19.52
N TRP A 343 19.65 -14.20 -20.72
CA TRP A 343 20.01 -15.58 -21.03
C TRP A 343 21.44 -15.74 -21.58
N TRP A 344 22.12 -14.70 -22.05
CA TRP A 344 23.36 -14.86 -22.82
C TRP A 344 24.46 -13.85 -22.47
N GLY A 345 24.77 -13.64 -21.22
CA GLY A 345 25.98 -12.92 -20.82
C GLY A 345 26.05 -11.42 -21.17
N SER A 346 24.96 -10.84 -21.60
CA SER A 346 24.85 -9.39 -21.64
C SER A 346 24.55 -8.86 -20.25
N THR A 347 25.20 -7.77 -19.88
CA THR A 347 25.02 -7.13 -18.57
C THR A 347 23.55 -6.75 -18.39
N VAL A 348 22.86 -7.40 -17.47
CA VAL A 348 21.55 -6.90 -17.00
C VAL A 348 21.90 -5.75 -16.06
N ASP A 349 21.46 -4.56 -16.40
CA ASP A 349 21.51 -3.45 -15.46
C ASP A 349 20.71 -3.85 -14.22
N ASN A 350 21.13 -3.38 -13.06
CA ASN A 350 20.54 -3.71 -11.76
C ASN A 350 19.07 -3.28 -11.68
N ILE A 351 18.15 -4.16 -12.11
CA ILE A 351 16.72 -3.87 -12.02
C ILE A 351 16.30 -3.98 -10.57
N LYS A 352 15.87 -2.89 -10.00
CA LYS A 352 15.28 -2.87 -8.67
C LYS A 352 13.87 -3.45 -8.72
N ILE A 353 13.58 -4.42 -7.85
CA ILE A 353 12.28 -5.08 -7.79
C ILE A 353 11.70 -4.92 -6.39
N THR A 354 10.50 -4.40 -6.32
CA THR A 354 9.86 -4.08 -5.04
C THR A 354 8.41 -4.57 -5.02
N PHE A 355 8.08 -5.31 -3.98
CA PHE A 355 6.70 -5.69 -3.65
C PHE A 355 6.31 -5.03 -2.33
N LYS A 356 5.16 -4.35 -2.30
CA LYS A 356 4.67 -3.67 -1.11
C LYS A 356 3.19 -3.98 -0.84
N GLY A 357 2.89 -4.39 0.39
CA GLY A 357 1.51 -4.57 0.84
C GLY A 357 0.73 -5.64 0.07
N ILE A 358 1.41 -6.67 -0.43
CA ILE A 358 0.83 -7.77 -1.20
C ILE A 358 0.71 -9.03 -0.35
N THR A 359 -0.42 -9.70 -0.44
CA THR A 359 -0.57 -11.07 0.04
C THR A 359 -0.23 -12.05 -1.09
N PHE A 360 0.73 -12.94 -0.88
CA PHE A 360 1.06 -14.03 -1.79
C PHE A 360 0.36 -15.30 -1.34
N LYS A 361 -0.57 -15.79 -2.16
CA LYS A 361 -1.31 -17.02 -1.91
C LYS A 361 -0.72 -18.16 -2.74
N GLY A 362 -0.41 -19.27 -2.06
CA GLY A 362 0.15 -20.46 -2.72
C GLY A 362 1.57 -20.28 -3.22
N ILE A 363 2.34 -19.37 -2.66
CA ILE A 363 3.75 -19.17 -3.03
C ILE A 363 4.59 -20.36 -2.59
N GLU A 364 5.44 -20.87 -3.49
CA GLU A 364 6.40 -21.95 -3.26
C GLU A 364 7.84 -21.47 -3.44
N SER A 365 8.07 -20.48 -4.31
CA SER A 365 9.40 -19.94 -4.53
C SER A 365 9.40 -18.51 -5.03
N ILE A 366 10.47 -17.79 -4.70
CA ILE A 366 10.82 -16.53 -5.36
C ILE A 366 11.75 -16.81 -6.54
N PRO A 367 11.61 -16.07 -7.64
CA PRO A 367 12.47 -16.24 -8.79
C PRO A 367 13.91 -15.85 -8.46
N GLY A 368 14.84 -16.63 -9.00
CA GLY A 368 16.22 -16.21 -9.10
C GLY A 368 16.43 -15.30 -10.32
N THR A 369 17.45 -14.48 -10.26
CA THR A 369 17.92 -13.71 -11.42
C THR A 369 19.27 -14.29 -11.85
N TRP A 370 19.47 -14.45 -13.17
CA TRP A 370 20.77 -14.86 -13.73
C TRP A 370 21.65 -13.62 -13.87
N ALA A 371 22.16 -13.14 -12.74
CA ALA A 371 23.06 -12.01 -12.72
C ALA A 371 24.52 -12.47 -12.71
N THR A 372 25.42 -11.73 -13.33
CA THR A 372 26.85 -11.98 -13.17
C THR A 372 27.31 -11.60 -11.75
N PRO A 373 28.46 -12.07 -11.29
CA PRO A 373 28.98 -11.73 -9.96
C PRO A 373 29.10 -10.22 -9.66
N GLU A 374 29.14 -9.40 -10.71
CA GLU A 374 29.30 -7.96 -10.61
C GLU A 374 27.96 -7.20 -10.58
N GLN A 375 26.83 -7.93 -10.73
CA GLN A 375 25.50 -7.31 -10.84
C GLN A 375 24.66 -7.69 -9.61
N GLU A 376 24.28 -6.68 -8.87
CA GLU A 376 23.40 -6.81 -7.70
C GLU A 376 21.97 -6.45 -8.08
N THR A 377 21.08 -7.42 -8.12
CA THR A 377 19.64 -7.11 -8.28
C THR A 377 19.02 -6.86 -6.91
N PRO A 378 18.63 -5.62 -6.59
CA PRO A 378 17.96 -5.31 -5.34
C PRO A 378 16.53 -5.84 -5.35
N TYR A 379 16.23 -6.72 -4.41
CA TYR A 379 14.93 -7.34 -4.23
C TYR A 379 14.34 -6.92 -2.90
N THR A 380 13.13 -6.38 -2.89
CA THR A 380 12.50 -5.93 -1.65
C THR A 380 11.06 -6.43 -1.54
N PHE A 381 10.74 -7.03 -0.40
CA PHE A 381 9.37 -7.26 0.05
C PHE A 381 9.13 -6.44 1.32
N GLU A 382 8.14 -5.56 1.28
CA GLU A 382 7.81 -4.69 2.39
C GLU A 382 6.31 -4.78 2.73
N ASN A 383 5.99 -5.02 4.01
CA ASN A 383 4.61 -5.15 4.49
C ASN A 383 3.79 -6.22 3.74
N CYS A 384 4.45 -7.30 3.29
CA CYS A 384 3.81 -8.38 2.55
C CYS A 384 3.38 -9.52 3.46
N THR A 385 2.40 -10.30 3.00
CA THR A 385 1.97 -11.54 3.66
C THR A 385 2.23 -12.73 2.73
N PHE A 386 2.92 -13.75 3.24
CA PHE A 386 3.21 -14.99 2.51
C PHE A 386 2.39 -16.14 3.09
N ASN A 387 1.42 -16.62 2.32
CA ASN A 387 0.67 -17.83 2.63
C ASN A 387 1.24 -18.99 1.81
N GLY A 388 2.36 -19.51 2.28
CA GLY A 388 3.16 -20.52 1.56
C GLY A 388 4.63 -20.52 2.00
N LYS A 389 5.52 -20.74 1.04
CA LYS A 389 6.97 -20.83 1.24
C LYS A 389 7.67 -19.79 0.38
N VAL A 390 8.78 -19.25 0.89
CA VAL A 390 9.64 -18.36 0.09
C VAL A 390 10.99 -19.07 -0.10
N TYR A 391 11.05 -19.93 -1.11
CA TYR A 391 12.24 -20.70 -1.42
C TYR A 391 13.02 -20.06 -2.57
N GLY A 392 14.31 -19.83 -2.33
CA GLY A 392 15.26 -19.37 -3.36
C GLY A 392 16.34 -20.41 -3.55
N TYR A 393 16.25 -21.18 -4.64
CA TYR A 393 17.13 -22.33 -4.90
C TYR A 393 18.28 -22.02 -5.86
N HIS A 394 18.38 -20.79 -6.38
CA HIS A 394 19.29 -20.53 -7.49
C HIS A 394 20.48 -19.66 -7.14
N ASP A 395 21.53 -19.83 -7.89
CA ASP A 395 22.89 -19.35 -7.69
C ASP A 395 23.08 -17.92 -8.23
N TYR A 396 22.30 -16.96 -7.72
CA TYR A 396 22.35 -15.61 -8.28
C TYR A 396 22.62 -14.54 -7.22
N ASN A 397 23.32 -13.50 -7.62
CA ASN A 397 23.60 -12.32 -6.80
C ASN A 397 22.30 -11.55 -6.54
N ILE A 398 21.70 -11.74 -5.37
CA ILE A 398 20.51 -11.03 -4.96
C ILE A 398 20.79 -10.31 -3.66
N ASN A 399 20.64 -9.00 -3.68
CA ASN A 399 20.46 -8.23 -2.46
C ASN A 399 18.98 -8.28 -2.08
N LEU A 400 18.66 -9.18 -1.13
CA LEU A 400 17.28 -9.42 -0.71
C LEU A 400 16.99 -8.69 0.60
N THR A 401 15.93 -7.87 0.59
CA THR A 401 15.38 -7.24 1.79
C THR A 401 13.94 -7.70 2.01
N ILE A 402 13.65 -8.27 3.16
CA ILE A 402 12.30 -8.65 3.59
C ILE A 402 12.02 -7.88 4.89
N LYS A 403 11.06 -6.96 4.84
CA LYS A 403 10.81 -6.03 5.93
C LYS A 403 9.32 -6.00 6.32
N ASN A 404 9.06 -6.12 7.62
CA ASN A 404 7.72 -6.03 8.20
C ASN A 404 6.71 -7.00 7.56
N CYS A 405 7.18 -8.18 7.14
CA CYS A 405 6.36 -9.18 6.47
C CYS A 405 5.83 -10.23 7.44
N THR A 406 4.71 -10.85 7.06
CA THR A 406 4.11 -11.96 7.80
C THR A 406 4.19 -13.24 6.97
N PHE A 407 4.66 -14.31 7.58
CA PHE A 407 4.73 -15.65 6.99
C PHE A 407 3.78 -16.59 7.74
N ASN A 408 2.83 -17.17 7.01
CA ASN A 408 1.88 -18.12 7.54
C ASN A 408 2.11 -19.48 6.90
N ALA A 409 2.41 -20.46 7.73
CA ALA A 409 2.67 -21.82 7.26
C ALA A 409 1.39 -22.53 6.83
N PRO A 410 1.35 -23.15 5.65
CA PRO A 410 0.49 -24.29 5.42
C PRO A 410 0.87 -25.44 6.37
N GLU A 411 -0.08 -26.34 6.65
CA GLU A 411 0.20 -27.53 7.47
C GLU A 411 1.47 -28.27 7.00
N ASN A 412 2.29 -28.71 7.95
CA ASN A 412 3.52 -29.49 7.73
C ASN A 412 4.65 -28.78 6.95
N THR A 413 4.65 -27.46 6.86
CA THR A 413 5.72 -26.73 6.20
C THR A 413 6.94 -26.59 7.11
N GLN A 414 8.12 -26.94 6.58
CA GLN A 414 9.37 -26.87 7.35
C GLN A 414 9.91 -25.45 7.46
N TYR A 415 10.11 -24.77 6.33
CA TYR A 415 10.71 -23.45 6.29
C TYR A 415 9.75 -22.42 5.69
N ALA A 416 9.70 -21.26 6.30
CA ALA A 416 9.05 -20.08 5.74
C ALA A 416 9.91 -19.44 4.65
N LEU A 417 11.19 -19.27 5.00
CA LEU A 417 12.20 -18.71 4.12
C LEU A 417 13.37 -19.68 4.03
N MET A 418 13.66 -20.14 2.83
CA MET A 418 14.82 -20.99 2.57
C MET A 418 15.61 -20.40 1.41
N LEU A 419 16.82 -19.96 1.71
CA LEU A 419 17.77 -19.46 0.73
C LEU A 419 18.94 -20.43 0.67
N GLN A 420 19.00 -21.20 -0.42
CA GLN A 420 20.01 -22.24 -0.59
C GLN A 420 20.74 -22.06 -1.91
N SER A 421 22.06 -22.02 -1.83
CA SER A 421 22.96 -22.09 -2.99
C SER A 421 24.22 -22.81 -2.60
N THR A 422 24.84 -23.49 -3.56
CA THR A 422 26.12 -24.18 -3.41
C THR A 422 27.27 -23.43 -4.05
N THR A 423 26.98 -22.40 -4.85
CA THR A 423 28.01 -21.58 -5.51
C THR A 423 28.25 -20.29 -4.74
N GLY A 424 29.48 -19.79 -4.82
CA GLY A 424 29.95 -18.64 -4.05
C GLY A 424 29.40 -17.31 -4.53
N ILE A 425 28.15 -17.02 -4.17
CA ILE A 425 27.47 -15.76 -4.51
C ILE A 425 27.76 -14.72 -3.45
N THR A 426 28.21 -13.55 -3.87
CA THR A 426 28.31 -12.38 -3.00
C THR A 426 26.96 -11.66 -2.94
N GLY A 427 26.58 -11.19 -1.78
CA GLY A 427 25.35 -10.43 -1.62
C GLY A 427 25.03 -10.16 -0.15
N LYS A 428 23.91 -9.47 0.05
CA LYS A 428 23.37 -9.18 1.38
C LYS A 428 21.90 -9.60 1.45
N VAL A 429 21.56 -10.31 2.50
CA VAL A 429 20.18 -10.67 2.82
C VAL A 429 19.79 -10.02 4.14
N THR A 430 18.73 -9.23 4.14
CA THR A 430 18.18 -8.58 5.32
C THR A 430 16.76 -9.07 5.57
N VAL A 431 16.49 -9.58 6.76
CA VAL A 431 15.16 -9.97 7.25
C VAL A 431 14.90 -9.20 8.53
N GLU A 432 14.00 -8.22 8.46
CA GLU A 432 13.78 -7.25 9.54
C GLU A 432 12.30 -7.10 9.88
N GLY A 433 11.97 -7.13 11.17
CA GLY A 433 10.62 -6.83 11.67
C GLY A 433 9.54 -7.83 11.25
N CYS A 434 9.90 -9.02 10.81
CA CYS A 434 8.98 -10.01 10.25
C CYS A 434 8.41 -10.93 11.33
N THR A 435 7.22 -11.50 11.03
CA THR A 435 6.56 -12.49 11.87
C THR A 435 6.45 -13.82 11.12
N PHE A 436 6.88 -14.92 11.75
CA PHE A 436 6.85 -16.27 11.20
C PHE A 436 5.95 -17.14 12.08
N ASN A 437 4.84 -17.65 11.52
CA ASN A 437 3.84 -18.41 12.26
C ASN A 437 3.72 -19.85 11.74
N GLY A 438 3.79 -20.84 12.64
CA GLY A 438 3.38 -22.22 12.38
C GLY A 438 4.38 -23.10 11.62
N TYR A 439 5.58 -22.63 11.36
CA TYR A 439 6.63 -23.42 10.70
C TYR A 439 7.40 -24.31 11.68
N THR A 440 7.85 -25.49 11.22
CA THR A 440 8.67 -26.37 12.09
C THR A 440 10.09 -25.85 12.27
N ARG A 441 10.63 -25.11 11.30
CA ARG A 441 12.02 -24.64 11.26
C ARG A 441 12.17 -23.19 10.80
N GLY A 442 11.16 -22.39 10.63
CA GLY A 442 11.23 -20.97 10.29
C GLY A 442 12.15 -20.60 9.10
N ILE A 443 13.41 -20.30 9.36
CA ILE A 443 14.35 -19.72 8.38
C ILE A 443 15.55 -20.62 8.15
N ASN A 444 15.93 -20.84 6.88
CA ASN A 444 17.19 -21.50 6.48
C ASN A 444 18.03 -20.57 5.58
N LEU A 445 19.25 -20.27 6.01
CA LEU A 445 20.19 -19.38 5.34
C LEU A 445 21.46 -20.16 4.97
N GLN A 446 21.62 -20.43 3.66
CA GLN A 446 22.72 -21.21 3.12
C GLN A 446 23.17 -20.65 1.78
N ARG A 447 24.02 -19.62 1.82
CA ARG A 447 24.67 -19.04 0.63
C ARG A 447 26.10 -18.64 0.97
N PRO A 448 27.10 -19.34 0.46
CA PRO A 448 28.50 -18.94 0.64
C PRO A 448 28.72 -17.48 0.21
N ASN A 449 29.60 -16.77 0.87
CA ASN A 449 29.95 -15.36 0.61
C ASN A 449 28.82 -14.31 0.77
N THR A 450 27.67 -14.68 1.35
CA THR A 450 26.56 -13.75 1.61
C THR A 450 26.61 -13.23 3.06
N ASP A 451 26.37 -11.94 3.23
CA ASP A 451 26.16 -11.33 4.53
C ASP A 451 24.66 -11.39 4.90
N PHE A 452 24.34 -12.04 6.02
CA PHE A 452 22.97 -12.19 6.51
C PHE A 452 22.70 -11.30 7.72
N VAL A 453 21.62 -10.52 7.68
CA VAL A 453 21.14 -9.67 8.76
C VAL A 453 19.69 -10.06 9.10
N VAL A 454 19.50 -10.64 10.28
CA VAL A 454 18.19 -11.12 10.77
C VAL A 454 17.87 -10.37 12.06
N THR A 455 17.00 -9.36 11.98
CA THR A 455 16.83 -8.42 13.08
C THR A 455 15.36 -8.17 13.42
N ASN A 456 15.06 -8.08 14.73
CA ASN A 456 13.76 -7.67 15.25
C ASN A 456 12.58 -8.53 14.76
N ASN A 457 12.81 -9.80 14.43
CA ASN A 457 11.78 -10.72 13.97
C ASN A 457 11.12 -11.46 15.13
N THR A 458 9.88 -11.90 14.92
CA THR A 458 9.16 -12.81 15.81
C THR A 458 8.99 -14.15 15.13
N ILE A 459 9.60 -15.21 15.68
CA ILE A 459 9.58 -16.55 15.11
C ILE A 459 8.93 -17.50 16.10
N ARG A 460 7.81 -18.09 15.71
CA ARG A 460 7.04 -19.06 16.48
C ARG A 460 6.98 -20.39 15.73
N SER A 461 7.50 -21.42 16.35
CA SER A 461 7.41 -22.79 15.84
C SER A 461 6.46 -23.61 16.71
N THR A 462 5.42 -24.17 16.13
CA THR A 462 4.42 -25.01 16.82
C THR A 462 4.72 -26.49 16.73
N VAL A 463 5.57 -26.88 15.78
CA VAL A 463 5.99 -28.29 15.59
C VAL A 463 7.49 -28.38 15.82
N SER A 464 7.89 -29.36 16.57
CA SER A 464 9.22 -29.42 17.17
C SER A 464 10.03 -30.61 16.67
N GLU A 465 11.16 -30.31 16.06
CA GLU A 465 12.20 -31.29 15.81
C GLU A 465 13.37 -31.09 16.79
N PRO A 466 13.67 -32.06 17.67
CA PRO A 466 14.63 -31.86 18.76
C PRO A 466 16.03 -31.45 18.32
N ASP A 467 16.39 -31.76 17.08
CA ASP A 467 17.75 -31.56 16.51
C ASP A 467 17.80 -30.47 15.47
N ARG A 468 16.78 -29.57 15.43
CA ARG A 468 16.71 -28.48 14.47
C ARG A 468 16.58 -27.15 15.19
N GLY A 469 16.82 -26.07 14.49
CA GLY A 469 16.66 -24.69 14.98
C GLY A 469 15.60 -23.92 14.20
N ALA A 470 15.00 -22.95 14.87
CA ALA A 470 14.08 -22.03 14.22
C ALA A 470 14.77 -21.17 13.16
N ILE A 471 16.03 -20.81 13.40
CA ILE A 471 16.89 -20.12 12.44
C ILE A 471 18.10 -21.02 12.15
N GLN A 472 18.17 -21.49 10.92
CA GLN A 472 19.27 -22.31 10.45
C GLN A 472 20.33 -21.43 9.76
N LEU A 473 21.52 -21.39 10.35
CA LEU A 473 22.67 -20.61 9.92
C LEU A 473 23.70 -21.57 9.31
N THR A 474 23.49 -21.94 8.04
CA THR A 474 24.22 -23.06 7.44
C THR A 474 25.52 -22.63 6.80
N ASP A 475 25.47 -21.67 5.89
CA ASP A 475 26.63 -21.21 5.14
C ASP A 475 26.46 -19.75 4.74
N GLY A 476 27.54 -18.97 4.90
CA GLY A 476 27.52 -17.53 4.67
C GLY A 476 28.88 -16.92 4.90
N LYS A 477 29.06 -15.65 4.62
CA LYS A 477 30.23 -14.85 4.99
C LYS A 477 30.10 -14.35 6.43
N SER A 478 28.93 -13.80 6.76
CA SER A 478 28.61 -13.34 8.12
C SER A 478 27.12 -13.51 8.43
N PHE A 479 26.82 -13.70 9.72
CA PHE A 479 25.46 -13.71 10.26
C PHE A 479 25.34 -12.71 11.40
N VAL A 480 24.47 -11.73 11.27
CA VAL A 480 24.08 -10.79 12.33
C VAL A 480 22.63 -11.10 12.71
N VAL A 481 22.44 -11.69 13.90
CA VAL A 481 21.11 -12.13 14.39
C VAL A 481 20.85 -11.42 15.70
N THR A 482 20.04 -10.35 15.66
CA THR A 482 19.89 -9.46 16.82
C THR A 482 18.45 -9.00 17.03
N GLY A 483 18.05 -8.86 18.29
CA GLY A 483 16.75 -8.32 18.66
C GLY A 483 15.55 -9.21 18.34
N ASN A 484 15.77 -10.48 18.00
CA ASN A 484 14.67 -11.38 17.60
C ASN A 484 13.99 -11.97 18.84
N THR A 485 12.68 -12.22 18.71
CA THR A 485 11.91 -13.07 19.63
C THR A 485 11.74 -14.45 19.01
N VAL A 486 12.30 -15.47 19.63
CA VAL A 486 12.25 -16.86 19.15
C VAL A 486 11.53 -17.73 20.17
N ASP A 487 10.38 -18.27 19.82
CA ASP A 487 9.56 -19.15 20.67
C ASP A 487 9.39 -20.51 19.99
N VAL A 488 10.07 -21.51 20.47
CA VAL A 488 10.01 -22.90 19.96
C VAL A 488 9.72 -23.88 21.08
N ASN A 489 8.81 -24.80 20.85
CA ASN A 489 8.37 -25.78 21.87
C ASN A 489 9.40 -26.88 22.13
N ALA A 490 10.14 -27.29 21.10
CA ALA A 490 11.27 -28.20 21.24
C ALA A 490 12.32 -27.88 20.15
N GLY A 491 13.53 -28.44 20.28
CA GLY A 491 14.64 -28.07 19.41
C GLY A 491 15.38 -26.83 19.92
N ASN A 492 15.87 -26.02 19.02
CA ASN A 492 16.79 -24.95 19.34
C ASN A 492 16.36 -23.63 18.69
N ALA A 493 16.79 -22.50 19.24
CA ALA A 493 16.60 -21.22 18.56
C ALA A 493 17.44 -21.14 17.28
N PHE A 494 18.71 -21.53 17.35
CA PHE A 494 19.65 -21.50 16.23
C PHE A 494 20.18 -22.89 15.91
N TRP A 495 20.39 -23.16 14.61
CA TRP A 495 21.04 -24.36 14.15
C TRP A 495 22.23 -24.01 13.26
N PHE A 496 23.42 -24.36 13.73
CA PHE A 496 24.70 -24.19 13.03
C PHE A 496 25.00 -25.45 12.23
N HIS A 497 24.51 -25.52 11.00
CA HIS A 497 24.68 -26.69 10.14
C HIS A 497 25.75 -26.41 9.09
N ASN A 498 26.66 -27.38 8.87
CA ASN A 498 27.80 -27.26 7.95
C ASN A 498 28.79 -26.11 8.25
N ALA A 499 28.64 -25.40 9.33
CA ALA A 499 29.50 -24.26 9.68
C ALA A 499 30.97 -24.63 9.89
N ALA A 500 31.29 -25.93 10.11
CA ALA A 500 32.66 -26.39 10.32
C ALA A 500 33.49 -26.43 9.02
N THR A 501 32.85 -26.48 7.85
CA THR A 501 33.56 -26.62 6.56
C THR A 501 34.03 -25.26 6.01
N ASN A 502 33.44 -24.16 6.47
CA ASN A 502 33.78 -22.80 6.02
C ASN A 502 34.51 -22.03 7.14
N GLY A 503 35.85 -22.04 7.10
CA GLY A 503 36.73 -21.52 8.15
C GLY A 503 36.57 -20.03 8.47
N ASN A 504 35.91 -19.23 7.63
CA ASN A 504 35.86 -17.78 7.71
C ASN A 504 34.47 -17.17 8.09
N VAL A 505 33.49 -18.01 8.39
CA VAL A 505 32.14 -17.52 8.77
C VAL A 505 32.16 -16.92 10.16
N THR A 506 31.53 -15.76 10.32
CA THR A 506 31.36 -15.10 11.62
C THR A 506 29.89 -15.01 12.01
N TYR A 507 29.60 -15.14 13.30
CA TYR A 507 28.26 -15.08 13.86
C TYR A 507 28.19 -14.03 14.96
N THR A 508 27.32 -13.04 14.83
CA THR A 508 26.97 -12.09 15.89
C THR A 508 25.55 -12.39 16.34
N ILE A 509 25.37 -12.86 17.56
CA ILE A 509 24.07 -13.25 18.12
C ILE A 509 23.83 -12.45 19.40
N SER A 510 22.99 -11.41 19.33
CA SER A 510 22.85 -10.48 20.44
C SER A 510 21.42 -9.98 20.65
N ASN A 511 21.12 -9.67 21.90
CA ASN A 511 19.85 -9.03 22.30
C ASN A 511 18.58 -9.81 21.89
N ASN A 512 18.67 -11.11 21.65
CA ASN A 512 17.51 -11.93 21.30
C ASN A 512 16.76 -12.36 22.57
N ASN A 513 15.43 -12.44 22.46
CA ASN A 513 14.56 -13.00 23.51
C ASN A 513 14.17 -14.44 23.09
N ILE A 514 14.70 -15.42 23.79
CA ILE A 514 14.68 -16.83 23.37
C ILE A 514 13.93 -17.68 24.38
N LYS A 515 12.89 -18.36 23.91
CA LYS A 515 12.20 -19.44 24.60
C LYS A 515 12.38 -20.72 23.78
N ALA A 516 13.27 -21.56 24.20
CA ALA A 516 13.62 -22.81 23.52
C ALA A 516 14.29 -23.77 24.52
N PRO A 517 14.35 -25.11 24.24
CA PRO A 517 15.15 -26.03 25.03
C PRO A 517 16.64 -25.68 25.08
N TYR A 518 17.18 -25.18 23.94
CA TYR A 518 18.58 -24.72 23.85
C TYR A 518 18.64 -23.43 22.98
N ILE A 519 19.63 -22.59 23.24
CA ILE A 519 19.91 -21.43 22.39
C ILE A 519 20.41 -21.90 21.01
N GLY A 520 21.32 -22.86 20.98
CA GLY A 520 21.91 -23.35 19.74
C GLY A 520 22.12 -24.85 19.69
N TYR A 521 22.18 -25.37 18.47
CA TYR A 521 22.53 -26.75 18.16
C TYR A 521 23.54 -26.80 17.00
N SER A 522 24.55 -27.65 17.11
CA SER A 522 25.43 -27.99 16.00
C SER A 522 25.42 -29.50 15.76
N GLY A 523 25.09 -29.88 14.52
CA GLY A 523 25.22 -31.26 14.03
C GLY A 523 26.67 -31.65 13.69
N VAL A 524 27.64 -30.76 13.89
CA VAL A 524 29.05 -30.97 13.53
C VAL A 524 29.90 -30.86 14.77
N THR A 525 30.54 -31.98 15.16
CA THR A 525 31.37 -32.05 16.36
C THR A 525 32.60 -31.13 16.33
N ALA A 526 33.10 -30.81 15.15
CA ALA A 526 34.27 -29.94 14.95
C ALA A 526 33.96 -28.46 15.01
N PHE A 527 32.68 -28.04 15.17
CA PHE A 527 32.33 -26.65 15.24
C PHE A 527 32.77 -26.03 16.57
N ASP A 528 33.72 -25.10 16.50
CA ASP A 528 34.18 -24.37 17.66
C ASP A 528 33.35 -23.07 17.85
N VAL A 529 32.31 -23.18 18.66
CA VAL A 529 31.41 -22.07 18.99
C VAL A 529 32.15 -20.92 19.68
N ASN A 530 33.23 -21.20 20.40
CA ASN A 530 33.93 -20.19 21.17
C ASN A 530 34.78 -19.24 20.32
N THR A 531 35.20 -19.68 19.14
CA THR A 531 35.96 -18.83 18.20
C THR A 531 35.12 -18.21 17.11
N LYS A 532 33.92 -18.72 16.85
CA LYS A 532 33.05 -18.31 15.71
C LYS A 532 31.91 -17.42 16.11
N ILE A 533 31.42 -17.48 17.35
CA ILE A 533 30.25 -16.75 17.81
C ILE A 533 30.66 -15.61 18.74
N THR A 534 30.24 -14.39 18.41
CA THR A 534 30.21 -13.26 19.35
C THR A 534 28.77 -13.11 19.85
N SER A 535 28.57 -13.22 21.16
CA SER A 535 27.24 -13.19 21.78
C SER A 535 27.18 -12.20 22.93
N SER A 536 26.05 -11.45 23.02
CA SER A 536 25.81 -10.54 24.14
C SER A 536 24.32 -10.21 24.29
N GLY A 537 23.87 -9.98 25.52
CA GLY A 537 22.55 -9.44 25.83
C GLY A 537 21.36 -10.33 25.46
N ASN A 538 21.57 -11.63 25.13
CA ASN A 538 20.47 -12.54 24.86
C ASN A 538 19.75 -12.92 26.15
N LYS A 539 18.43 -12.84 26.16
CA LYS A 539 17.58 -13.34 27.26
C LYS A 539 17.11 -14.74 26.89
N PHE A 540 17.35 -15.68 27.78
CA PHE A 540 16.99 -17.08 27.59
C PHE A 540 16.00 -17.53 28.65
N ASN A 541 14.77 -17.75 28.26
CA ASN A 541 13.71 -18.21 29.15
C ASN A 541 13.56 -19.72 29.04
N ASN A 542 14.34 -20.46 29.81
CA ASN A 542 14.26 -21.92 29.95
C ASN A 542 14.56 -22.33 31.40
N THR A 543 14.09 -23.51 31.78
CA THR A 543 14.32 -24.10 33.11
C THR A 543 15.75 -24.63 33.30
N ASP A 544 16.43 -25.00 32.22
CA ASP A 544 17.84 -25.39 32.26
C ASP A 544 18.77 -24.29 31.78
N THR A 545 19.17 -23.43 32.71
CA THR A 545 19.98 -22.26 32.42
C THR A 545 21.46 -22.53 32.26
N THR A 546 21.90 -23.79 32.43
CA THR A 546 23.32 -24.15 32.40
C THR A 546 23.81 -24.58 31.02
N LYS A 547 22.90 -24.80 30.06
CA LYS A 547 23.20 -25.42 28.78
C LYS A 547 22.71 -24.63 27.60
N CYS A 548 23.57 -23.76 27.09
CA CYS A 548 23.22 -22.90 25.96
C CYS A 548 23.38 -23.61 24.59
N MET A 549 24.15 -24.69 24.49
CA MET A 549 24.48 -25.33 23.23
C MET A 549 24.33 -26.87 23.31
N LYS A 550 23.70 -27.44 22.28
CA LYS A 550 23.66 -28.90 22.05
C LYS A 550 24.55 -29.25 20.85
N LYS A 551 25.41 -30.24 20.99
CA LYS A 551 26.23 -30.80 19.91
C LYS A 551 25.86 -32.26 19.74
N GLU A 552 25.37 -32.68 18.59
CA GLU A 552 24.88 -34.04 18.32
C GLU A 552 24.07 -34.62 19.50
N ALA A 553 24.51 -35.72 20.07
CA ALA A 553 23.89 -36.37 21.24
C ALA A 553 24.39 -35.81 22.59
N THR A 554 25.36 -34.91 22.59
CA THR A 554 25.94 -34.34 23.81
C THR A 554 25.56 -32.89 23.99
N VAL A 555 25.33 -32.48 25.23
CA VAL A 555 25.09 -31.08 25.59
C VAL A 555 26.40 -30.52 26.16
N ALA A 556 26.86 -29.41 25.60
CA ALA A 556 28.05 -28.71 26.04
C ALA A 556 27.74 -27.26 26.40
N GLU A 557 28.42 -26.73 27.40
CA GLU A 557 28.41 -25.30 27.69
C GLU A 557 29.09 -24.54 26.55
N ALA A 558 28.49 -23.44 26.15
CA ALA A 558 29.03 -22.52 25.16
C ALA A 558 29.27 -21.16 25.82
N THR A 559 30.53 -20.93 26.23
CA THR A 559 30.87 -19.68 26.94
C THR A 559 30.67 -18.43 26.11
N ASN A 560 30.72 -18.51 24.79
CA ASN A 560 30.50 -17.39 23.88
C ASN A 560 29.04 -17.24 23.45
N LEU A 561 28.15 -18.19 23.76
CA LEU A 561 26.72 -18.05 23.53
C LEU A 561 26.02 -17.68 24.85
N THR A 562 26.33 -16.51 25.37
CA THR A 562 25.88 -16.03 26.68
C THR A 562 24.43 -15.56 26.65
N ALA A 563 23.69 -15.87 27.69
CA ALA A 563 22.35 -15.37 27.92
C ALA A 563 22.29 -14.62 29.26
N ILE A 564 21.42 -13.63 29.32
CA ILE A 564 21.01 -12.96 30.57
C ILE A 564 19.65 -13.55 30.94
N HIS A 565 19.53 -14.15 32.10
CA HIS A 565 18.33 -14.82 32.59
C HIS A 565 17.41 -13.85 33.32
#